data_25ac16cad34b3def60f01d8fd36e089b
#
_entry.id   25ac16cad34b3def60f01d8fd36e089b
#
_cell.length_a   1.000
_cell.length_b   1.000
_cell.length_c   1.000
_cell.angle_alpha   90.00
_cell.angle_beta   90.00
_cell.angle_gamma   90.00
#
_symmetry.space_group_name_H-M   'P 1'
#
loop_
_entity.id
_entity.type
_entity.pdbx_description
1 polymer ?
#
loop_
_entity_poly.entity_id
_entity_poly.type
_entity_poly.pdbx_seq_one_letter_code
_entity_poly.pdbx_strand_id
1 'polypeptide(L)'
;MATLAEDLQAWLDESRQRIGNLALEPRLEQVGHVAQIGDGVATVTGLPETRLDELLIFDGGVRGLAVDLDEETIGCVLLGDTAGIAAGSIVRGTGEVARVPVGDALLGRAVDALGVPLDGGSSVAAENLAAVEQPAPAIVDRALVTRPLATGLLVIDAMIPRGRGQR
;
A
#
# COMPACT_ATOMS: atom_id res chain seq x y z
N MET A 1 -41.15 1.80 -26.20
CA MET A 1 -39.95 2.57 -26.55
C MET A 1 -39.99 3.80 -25.65
N ALA A 2 -39.03 3.91 -24.74
CA ALA A 2 -38.87 5.13 -23.93
C ALA A 2 -38.59 6.30 -24.89
N THR A 3 -39.19 7.44 -24.63
CA THR A 3 -38.94 8.63 -25.45
C THR A 3 -37.62 9.25 -25.04
N LEU A 4 -36.93 9.91 -25.97
CA LEU A 4 -35.65 10.60 -25.71
C LEU A 4 -35.76 11.52 -24.50
N ALA A 5 -36.93 12.07 -24.24
CA ALA A 5 -37.18 12.94 -23.07
C ALA A 5 -37.20 12.15 -21.74
N GLU A 6 -37.72 10.93 -21.72
CA GLU A 6 -37.71 10.08 -20.53
C GLU A 6 -36.29 9.59 -20.18
N ASP A 7 -35.49 9.23 -21.19
CA ASP A 7 -34.09 8.83 -21.00
C ASP A 7 -33.26 9.99 -20.49
N LEU A 8 -33.48 11.21 -21.00
CA LEU A 8 -32.77 12.42 -20.55
C LEU A 8 -33.16 12.76 -19.10
N GLN A 9 -34.40 12.61 -18.71
CA GLN A 9 -34.87 12.87 -17.35
C GLN A 9 -34.30 11.86 -16.37
N ALA A 10 -34.27 10.57 -16.72
CA ALA A 10 -33.67 9.51 -15.92
C ALA A 10 -32.15 9.78 -15.70
N TRP A 11 -31.43 10.18 -16.76
CA TRP A 11 -30.01 10.52 -16.64
C TRP A 11 -29.75 11.74 -15.76
N LEU A 12 -30.60 12.77 -15.86
CA LEU A 12 -30.52 13.98 -15.00
C LEU A 12 -30.77 13.65 -13.53
N ASP A 13 -31.75 12.80 -13.23
CA ASP A 13 -32.06 12.40 -11.86
C ASP A 13 -30.97 11.50 -11.26
N GLU A 14 -30.40 10.59 -12.04
CA GLU A 14 -29.25 9.79 -11.63
C GLU A 14 -28.03 10.66 -11.37
N SER A 15 -27.76 11.65 -12.23
CA SER A 15 -26.66 12.59 -12.07
C SER A 15 -26.83 13.47 -10.83
N ARG A 16 -28.08 13.94 -10.55
CA ARG A 16 -28.38 14.73 -9.34
C ARG A 16 -28.21 13.87 -8.08
N GLN A 17 -28.63 12.61 -8.09
CA GLN A 17 -28.41 11.72 -6.96
C GLN A 17 -26.91 11.46 -6.71
N ARG A 18 -26.12 11.27 -7.76
CA ARG A 18 -24.66 11.12 -7.63
C ARG A 18 -24.02 12.38 -7.03
N ILE A 19 -24.43 13.57 -7.48
CA ILE A 19 -23.91 14.84 -6.95
C ILE A 19 -24.36 15.07 -5.51
N GLY A 20 -25.62 14.76 -5.18
CA GLY A 20 -26.16 14.90 -3.82
C GLY A 20 -25.54 13.97 -2.80
N ASN A 21 -24.99 12.84 -3.24
CA ASN A 21 -24.27 11.87 -2.40
C ASN A 21 -22.76 12.14 -2.28
N LEU A 22 -22.25 13.14 -3.02
CA LEU A 22 -20.88 13.62 -2.85
C LEU A 22 -20.80 14.48 -1.57
N ALA A 23 -20.39 13.88 -0.48
CA ALA A 23 -20.00 14.61 0.72
C ALA A 23 -18.70 15.37 0.40
N LEU A 24 -18.84 16.64 0.02
CA LEU A 24 -17.71 17.57 -0.13
C LEU A 24 -17.33 18.05 1.27
N GLU A 25 -16.64 17.22 2.03
CA GLU A 25 -15.97 17.66 3.24
C GLU A 25 -14.64 18.32 2.84
N PRO A 26 -14.32 19.52 3.38
CA PRO A 26 -13.00 20.11 3.17
C PRO A 26 -11.95 19.16 3.77
N ARG A 27 -11.18 18.50 2.94
CA ARG A 27 -10.07 17.67 3.37
C ARG A 27 -8.83 18.55 3.42
N LEU A 28 -8.26 18.72 4.60
CA LEU A 28 -6.96 19.36 4.74
C LEU A 28 -5.93 18.36 4.22
N GLU A 29 -5.40 18.64 3.05
CA GLU A 29 -4.28 17.87 2.51
C GLU A 29 -2.97 18.50 2.96
N GLN A 30 -2.08 17.72 3.54
CA GLN A 30 -0.73 18.15 3.79
C GLN A 30 0.07 18.07 2.50
N VAL A 31 0.73 19.17 2.16
CA VAL A 31 1.54 19.30 0.95
C VAL A 31 2.98 19.58 1.34
N GLY A 32 3.87 18.72 0.87
CA GLY A 32 5.31 18.85 1.00
C GLY A 32 5.98 18.90 -0.36
N HIS A 33 7.30 18.94 -0.36
CA HIS A 33 8.12 18.99 -1.57
C HIS A 33 9.27 18.01 -1.49
N VAL A 34 9.64 17.47 -2.63
CA VAL A 34 10.85 16.66 -2.77
C VAL A 34 12.06 17.57 -2.63
N ALA A 35 12.88 17.34 -1.60
CA ALA A 35 14.16 18.04 -1.42
C ALA A 35 15.26 17.40 -2.29
N GLN A 36 15.29 16.07 -2.31
CA GLN A 36 16.28 15.29 -3.06
C GLN A 36 15.68 13.97 -3.51
N ILE A 37 16.13 13.46 -4.64
CA ILE A 37 15.75 12.15 -5.18
C ILE A 37 16.96 11.44 -5.77
N GLY A 38 17.06 10.14 -5.58
CA GLY A 38 18.08 9.27 -6.17
C GLY A 38 17.83 7.80 -5.85
N ASP A 39 18.10 6.94 -6.81
CA ASP A 39 18.05 5.46 -6.66
C ASP A 39 16.75 4.91 -6.05
N GLY A 40 15.61 5.49 -6.43
CA GLY A 40 14.30 5.04 -5.92
C GLY A 40 13.96 5.53 -4.51
N VAL A 41 14.79 6.43 -3.94
CA VAL A 41 14.57 7.06 -2.63
C VAL A 41 14.40 8.56 -2.82
N ALA A 42 13.44 9.15 -2.12
CA ALA A 42 13.23 10.58 -2.08
C ALA A 42 13.31 11.10 -0.65
N THR A 43 13.93 12.25 -0.47
CA THR A 43 13.84 13.03 0.77
C THR A 43 12.80 14.12 0.57
N VAL A 44 11.81 14.18 1.45
CA VAL A 44 10.66 15.07 1.39
C VAL A 44 10.68 16.02 2.59
N THR A 45 10.22 17.24 2.40
CA THR A 45 10.06 18.27 3.46
C THR A 45 8.64 18.83 3.45
N GLY A 46 8.22 19.42 4.56
CA GLY A 46 6.93 20.13 4.66
C GLY A 46 5.73 19.28 5.03
N LEU A 47 5.93 18.05 5.52
CA LEU A 47 4.87 17.15 5.96
C LEU A 47 5.05 16.77 7.46
N PRO A 48 4.81 17.68 8.41
CA PRO A 48 5.17 17.48 9.83
C PRO A 48 4.35 16.40 10.55
N GLU A 49 3.18 16.03 10.03
CA GLU A 49 2.31 15.03 10.67
C GLU A 49 2.40 13.65 10.03
N THR A 50 3.35 13.44 9.10
CA THR A 50 3.56 12.13 8.47
C THR A 50 3.94 11.09 9.50
N ARG A 51 3.37 9.90 9.35
CA ARG A 51 3.66 8.73 10.19
C ARG A 51 4.63 7.78 9.50
N LEU A 52 5.33 7.00 10.31
CA LEU A 52 6.11 5.89 9.78
C LEU A 52 5.18 4.93 9.01
N ASP A 53 5.66 4.41 7.90
CA ASP A 53 4.91 3.53 6.98
C ASP A 53 3.68 4.18 6.32
N GLU A 54 3.58 5.51 6.37
CA GLU A 54 2.53 6.24 5.65
C GLU A 54 2.81 6.23 4.14
N LEU A 55 1.73 6.08 3.36
CA LEU A 55 1.79 6.25 1.91
C LEU A 55 1.71 7.73 1.56
N LEU A 56 2.69 8.20 0.82
CA LEU A 56 2.74 9.54 0.24
C LEU A 56 2.46 9.46 -1.27
N ILE A 57 1.80 10.48 -1.81
CA ILE A 57 1.50 10.57 -3.25
C ILE A 57 2.36 11.68 -3.85
N PHE A 58 3.23 11.29 -4.75
CA PHE A 58 4.09 12.19 -5.52
C PHE A 58 3.40 12.66 -6.80
N ASP A 59 3.93 13.72 -7.41
CA ASP A 59 3.46 14.16 -8.73
C ASP A 59 3.49 13.01 -9.73
N GLY A 60 2.47 12.97 -10.61
CA GLY A 60 2.28 11.85 -11.53
C GLY A 60 1.59 10.62 -10.91
N GLY A 61 1.20 10.68 -9.62
CA GLY A 61 0.48 9.59 -8.94
C GLY A 61 1.38 8.45 -8.44
N VAL A 62 2.70 8.63 -8.47
CA VAL A 62 3.64 7.66 -7.90
C VAL A 62 3.47 7.63 -6.40
N ARG A 63 3.41 6.43 -5.83
CA ARG A 63 3.32 6.24 -4.39
C ARG A 63 4.71 6.08 -3.79
N GLY A 64 4.89 6.62 -2.59
CA GLY A 64 6.08 6.41 -1.77
C GLY A 64 5.70 5.98 -0.37
N LEU A 65 6.57 5.19 0.24
CA LEU A 65 6.43 4.74 1.61
C LEU A 65 7.39 5.55 2.48
N ALA A 66 6.90 6.23 3.52
CA ALA A 66 7.71 6.94 4.50
C ALA A 66 8.39 5.91 5.41
N VAL A 67 9.72 5.79 5.31
CA VAL A 67 10.50 4.78 6.06
C VAL A 67 11.43 5.38 7.09
N ASP A 68 11.68 6.69 7.00
CA ASP A 68 12.52 7.42 7.92
C ASP A 68 11.92 8.79 8.22
N LEU A 69 11.84 9.13 9.50
CA LEU A 69 11.25 10.39 9.96
C LEU A 69 12.28 11.15 10.79
N ASP A 70 12.69 12.30 10.29
CA ASP A 70 13.54 13.24 10.99
C ASP A 70 12.74 14.52 11.31
N GLU A 71 13.29 15.45 12.08
CA GLU A 71 12.57 16.68 12.48
C GLU A 71 12.10 17.53 11.30
N GLU A 72 12.87 17.61 10.22
CA GLU A 72 12.60 18.46 9.06
C GLU A 72 12.42 17.66 7.76
N THR A 73 12.82 16.40 7.75
CA THR A 73 12.88 15.59 6.53
C THR A 73 12.26 14.22 6.72
N ILE A 74 11.73 13.69 5.63
CA ILE A 74 11.13 12.36 5.57
C ILE A 74 11.83 11.59 4.46
N GLY A 75 12.42 10.45 4.81
CA GLY A 75 12.97 9.50 3.86
C GLY A 75 11.88 8.59 3.31
N CYS A 76 11.69 8.59 1.99
CA CYS A 76 10.65 7.82 1.32
C CYS A 76 11.25 6.85 0.31
N VAL A 77 10.79 5.62 0.29
CA VAL A 77 11.04 4.66 -0.79
C VAL A 77 9.92 4.79 -1.82
N LEU A 78 10.28 5.02 -3.07
CA LEU A 78 9.32 5.19 -4.16
C LEU A 78 8.86 3.83 -4.69
N LEU A 79 7.55 3.65 -4.82
CA LEU A 79 6.89 2.41 -5.26
C LEU A 79 6.40 2.55 -6.70
N GLY A 80 7.30 2.73 -7.64
CA GLY A 80 6.95 2.90 -9.05
C GLY A 80 8.04 3.55 -9.89
N ASP A 81 7.66 3.96 -11.11
CA ASP A 81 8.58 4.67 -11.99
C ASP A 81 8.81 6.09 -11.50
N THR A 82 10.08 6.44 -11.33
CA THR A 82 10.52 7.73 -10.78
C THR A 82 10.84 8.78 -11.86
N ALA A 83 10.67 8.43 -13.15
CA ALA A 83 11.13 9.25 -14.28
C ALA A 83 10.52 10.67 -14.35
N GLY A 84 9.42 10.92 -13.65
CA GLY A 84 8.77 12.24 -13.65
C GLY A 84 8.95 13.04 -12.36
N ILE A 85 9.69 12.52 -11.36
CA ILE A 85 9.85 13.14 -10.06
C ILE A 85 11.21 13.84 -10.00
N ALA A 86 11.23 15.10 -9.60
CA ALA A 86 12.43 15.90 -9.44
C ALA A 86 12.43 16.65 -8.10
N ALA A 87 13.55 17.21 -7.73
CA ALA A 87 13.61 18.15 -6.61
C ALA A 87 12.64 19.32 -6.85
N GLY A 88 11.84 19.67 -5.85
CA GLY A 88 10.75 20.64 -5.94
C GLY A 88 9.39 20.06 -6.36
N SER A 89 9.30 18.79 -6.80
CA SER A 89 8.02 18.14 -7.07
C SER A 89 7.13 18.11 -5.83
N ILE A 90 5.82 18.19 -6.05
CA ILE A 90 4.83 18.19 -4.97
C ILE A 90 4.63 16.78 -4.43
N VAL A 91 4.52 16.68 -3.12
CA VAL A 91 4.19 15.44 -2.40
C VAL A 91 3.00 15.70 -1.49
N ARG A 92 2.03 14.78 -1.47
CA ARG A 92 0.86 14.85 -0.61
C ARG A 92 0.87 13.73 0.42
N GLY A 93 0.63 14.09 1.68
CA GLY A 93 0.35 13.12 2.73
C GLY A 93 -1.04 12.52 2.56
N THR A 94 -1.18 11.21 2.74
CA THR A 94 -2.50 10.54 2.73
C THR A 94 -3.11 10.45 4.12
N GLY A 95 -2.30 10.51 5.16
CA GLY A 95 -2.69 10.23 6.55
C GLY A 95 -2.96 8.75 6.82
N GLU A 96 -2.66 7.87 5.85
CA GLU A 96 -2.95 6.43 5.94
C GLU A 96 -1.65 5.62 5.83
N VAL A 97 -1.41 4.75 6.80
CA VAL A 97 -0.32 3.77 6.72
C VAL A 97 -0.59 2.77 5.59
N ALA A 98 0.48 2.24 4.99
CA ALA A 98 0.37 1.27 3.91
C ALA A 98 -0.42 0.03 4.35
N ARG A 99 -1.50 -0.25 3.64
CA ARG A 99 -2.36 -1.41 3.88
C ARG A 99 -2.55 -2.20 2.60
N VAL A 100 -2.70 -3.50 2.76
CA VAL A 100 -2.94 -4.43 1.66
C VAL A 100 -4.20 -5.24 1.91
N PRO A 101 -4.91 -5.63 0.85
CA PRO A 101 -6.02 -6.55 0.97
C PRO A 101 -5.54 -7.89 1.49
N VAL A 102 -6.33 -8.51 2.37
CA VAL A 102 -6.07 -9.84 2.91
C VAL A 102 -7.32 -10.70 2.86
N GLY A 103 -7.13 -12.03 2.78
CA GLY A 103 -8.21 -13.00 2.77
C GLY A 103 -8.25 -13.88 1.53
N ASP A 104 -9.28 -14.70 1.45
CA ASP A 104 -9.42 -15.76 0.42
C ASP A 104 -9.59 -15.19 -0.99
N ALA A 105 -10.02 -13.94 -1.13
CA ALA A 105 -10.13 -13.26 -2.43
C ALA A 105 -8.80 -13.10 -3.18
N LEU A 106 -7.66 -13.29 -2.49
CA LEU A 106 -6.32 -13.27 -3.08
C LEU A 106 -5.87 -14.63 -3.61
N LEU A 107 -6.57 -15.71 -3.28
CA LEU A 107 -6.19 -17.04 -3.73
C LEU A 107 -6.25 -17.14 -5.25
N GLY A 108 -5.13 -17.56 -5.87
CA GLY A 108 -4.98 -17.67 -7.31
C GLY A 108 -4.81 -16.35 -8.06
N ARG A 109 -4.66 -15.21 -7.36
CA ARG A 109 -4.41 -13.89 -7.93
C ARG A 109 -2.93 -13.52 -7.89
N ALA A 110 -2.49 -12.74 -8.87
CA ALA A 110 -1.20 -12.08 -8.85
C ALA A 110 -1.41 -10.58 -8.61
N VAL A 111 -0.82 -10.07 -7.53
CA VAL A 111 -0.96 -8.67 -7.13
C VAL A 111 0.41 -8.06 -6.82
N ASP A 112 0.51 -6.73 -6.90
CA ASP A 112 1.69 -6.00 -6.44
C ASP A 112 1.75 -5.91 -4.90
N ALA A 113 2.77 -5.22 -4.37
CA ALA A 113 2.97 -5.02 -2.93
C ALA A 113 1.84 -4.24 -2.24
N LEU A 114 1.02 -3.52 -2.99
CA LEU A 114 -0.12 -2.74 -2.49
C LEU A 114 -1.47 -3.40 -2.81
N GLY A 115 -1.45 -4.64 -3.35
CA GLY A 115 -2.66 -5.39 -3.69
C GLY A 115 -3.30 -5.02 -5.03
N VAL A 116 -2.60 -4.27 -5.89
CA VAL A 116 -3.08 -3.96 -7.24
C VAL A 116 -2.91 -5.19 -8.13
N PRO A 117 -3.96 -5.63 -8.87
CA PRO A 117 -3.86 -6.79 -9.73
C PRO A 117 -2.83 -6.64 -10.84
N LEU A 118 -1.97 -7.64 -10.98
CA LEU A 118 -1.00 -7.79 -12.08
C LEU A 118 -1.44 -8.83 -13.12
N ASP A 119 -2.49 -9.58 -12.82
CA ASP A 119 -3.04 -10.67 -13.63
C ASP A 119 -4.06 -10.22 -14.68
N GLY A 120 -4.26 -8.91 -14.85
CA GLY A 120 -5.27 -8.35 -15.74
C GLY A 120 -6.73 -8.55 -15.26
N GLY A 121 -6.92 -9.12 -14.07
CA GLY A 121 -8.23 -9.30 -13.45
C GLY A 121 -8.78 -7.99 -12.86
N SER A 122 -10.03 -8.04 -12.40
CA SER A 122 -10.65 -6.93 -11.66
C SER A 122 -9.96 -6.67 -10.33
N SER A 123 -10.16 -5.46 -9.78
CA SER A 123 -9.70 -5.12 -8.43
C SER A 123 -10.13 -6.20 -7.41
N VAL A 124 -9.25 -6.50 -6.47
CA VAL A 124 -9.53 -7.49 -5.42
C VAL A 124 -10.53 -6.89 -4.44
N ALA A 125 -11.74 -7.45 -4.41
CA ALA A 125 -12.77 -7.07 -3.44
C ALA A 125 -12.46 -7.78 -2.10
N ALA A 126 -11.48 -7.27 -1.36
CA ALA A 126 -11.14 -7.81 -0.05
C ALA A 126 -12.05 -7.20 1.02
N GLU A 127 -12.57 -8.06 1.90
CA GLU A 127 -13.37 -7.63 3.06
C GLU A 127 -12.52 -6.95 4.13
N ASN A 128 -11.22 -7.26 4.19
CA ASN A 128 -10.30 -6.78 5.21
C ASN A 128 -9.01 -6.23 4.60
N LEU A 129 -8.48 -5.19 5.22
CA LEU A 129 -7.17 -4.62 4.93
C LEU A 129 -6.27 -4.79 6.15
N ALA A 130 -5.06 -5.29 5.95
CA ALA A 130 -4.02 -5.36 6.99
C ALA A 130 -2.90 -4.38 6.70
N ALA A 131 -2.29 -3.83 7.75
CA ALA A 131 -1.08 -3.03 7.60
C ALA A 131 0.05 -3.90 7.03
N VAL A 132 0.87 -3.33 6.14
CA VAL A 132 2.02 -4.03 5.55
C VAL A 132 3.04 -4.34 6.64
N GLU A 133 3.34 -3.34 7.48
CA GLU A 133 4.20 -3.52 8.63
C GLU A 133 3.38 -3.90 9.87
N GLN A 134 3.74 -5.01 10.47
CA GLN A 134 3.11 -5.52 11.68
C GLN A 134 4.16 -5.93 12.70
N PRO A 135 3.89 -5.71 14.01
CA PRO A 135 4.79 -6.18 15.03
C PRO A 135 4.94 -7.70 14.97
N ALA A 136 6.16 -8.19 15.10
CA ALA A 136 6.41 -9.62 15.14
C ALA A 136 5.72 -10.24 16.38
N PRO A 137 5.16 -11.45 16.27
CA PRO A 137 4.56 -12.13 17.40
C PRO A 137 5.58 -12.33 18.53
N ALA A 138 5.16 -12.13 19.77
CA ALA A 138 6.00 -12.32 20.94
C ALA A 138 6.47 -13.79 21.06
N ILE A 139 7.56 -14.02 21.79
CA ILE A 139 8.14 -15.37 21.95
C ILE A 139 7.10 -16.34 22.51
N VAL A 140 6.24 -15.89 23.40
CA VAL A 140 5.18 -16.70 24.04
C VAL A 140 4.06 -17.09 23.08
N ASP A 141 3.86 -16.31 22.00
CA ASP A 141 2.83 -16.53 20.98
C ASP A 141 3.31 -17.43 19.85
N ARG A 142 4.61 -17.74 19.81
CA ARG A 142 5.20 -18.58 18.76
C ARG A 142 5.06 -20.04 19.10
N ALA A 143 4.57 -20.84 18.14
CA ALA A 143 4.58 -22.27 18.29
C ALA A 143 6.03 -22.80 18.33
N LEU A 144 6.30 -23.74 19.25
CA LEU A 144 7.60 -24.42 19.32
C LEU A 144 7.83 -25.23 18.04
N VAL A 145 9.08 -25.28 17.60
CA VAL A 145 9.49 -26.12 16.47
C VAL A 145 9.52 -27.57 16.97
N THR A 146 8.52 -28.37 16.59
CA THR A 146 8.35 -29.75 17.05
C THR A 146 8.48 -30.79 15.93
N ARG A 147 8.49 -30.37 14.68
CA ARG A 147 8.54 -31.28 13.54
C ARG A 147 9.89 -31.16 12.82
N PRO A 148 10.66 -32.27 12.69
CA PRO A 148 11.89 -32.27 11.94
C PRO A 148 11.59 -32.09 10.44
N LEU A 149 12.50 -31.43 9.74
CA LEU A 149 12.52 -31.31 8.28
C LEU A 149 13.62 -32.25 7.73
N ALA A 150 13.20 -33.37 7.19
CA ALA A 150 14.15 -34.26 6.48
C ALA A 150 14.43 -33.67 5.08
N THR A 151 15.69 -33.40 4.81
CA THR A 151 16.15 -32.86 3.51
C THR A 151 16.50 -33.97 2.52
N GLY A 152 16.73 -35.18 3.00
CA GLY A 152 17.25 -36.34 2.22
C GLY A 152 18.77 -36.30 2.00
N LEU A 153 19.45 -35.26 2.51
CA LEU A 153 20.91 -35.14 2.47
C LEU A 153 21.47 -35.62 3.82
N LEU A 154 22.11 -36.80 3.81
CA LEU A 154 22.58 -37.45 5.05
C LEU A 154 23.44 -36.52 5.92
N VAL A 155 24.32 -35.73 5.32
CA VAL A 155 25.19 -34.80 6.06
C VAL A 155 24.39 -33.71 6.77
N ILE A 156 23.37 -33.17 6.13
CA ILE A 156 22.52 -32.13 6.73
C ILE A 156 21.66 -32.74 7.82
N ASP A 157 20.99 -33.84 7.51
CA ASP A 157 20.03 -34.45 8.44
C ASP A 157 20.69 -35.01 9.70
N ALA A 158 21.95 -35.47 9.58
CA ALA A 158 22.71 -36.05 10.70
C ALA A 158 23.49 -34.99 11.51
N MET A 159 24.05 -33.95 10.86
CA MET A 159 24.97 -33.03 11.52
C MET A 159 24.31 -31.67 11.85
N ILE A 160 23.30 -31.24 11.08
CA ILE A 160 22.62 -29.96 11.26
C ILE A 160 21.10 -30.18 11.14
N PRO A 161 20.49 -30.94 12.06
CA PRO A 161 19.06 -31.20 11.99
C PRO A 161 18.26 -29.93 11.99
N ARG A 162 17.31 -29.82 11.07
CA ARG A 162 16.44 -28.64 10.94
C ARG A 162 15.01 -28.98 11.30
N GLY A 163 14.33 -27.99 11.90
CA GLY A 163 12.91 -28.07 12.17
C GLY A 163 12.08 -27.27 11.20
N ARG A 164 10.85 -27.68 10.94
CA ARG A 164 9.89 -26.93 10.12
C ARG A 164 9.50 -25.64 10.85
N GLY A 165 9.72 -24.49 10.20
CA GLY A 165 9.48 -23.17 10.78
C GLY A 165 10.69 -22.58 11.55
N GLN A 166 11.84 -23.25 11.52
CA GLN A 166 13.08 -22.71 12.08
C GLN A 166 13.66 -21.67 11.10
N ARG A 167 14.03 -20.51 11.62
CA ARG A 167 14.81 -19.46 10.92
C ARG A 167 16.26 -19.46 11.36
#